data_bda87aa32a865c8e0cacc08f3b94e454
#
_entry.id   bda87aa32a865c8e0cacc08f3b94e454
#
_cell.length_a   1.000
_cell.length_b   1.000
_cell.length_c   1.000
_cell.angle_alpha   90.00
_cell.angle_beta   90.00
_cell.angle_gamma   90.00
#
_symmetry.space_group_name_H-M   'P 1'
#
loop_
_entity.id
_entity.type
_entity.pdbx_description
1 polymer ?
#
loop_
_entity_poly.entity_id
_entity_poly.type
_entity_poly.pdbx_seq_one_letter_code
_entity_poly.pdbx_strand_id
1 'polypeptide(L)'
;KGAPIDWAPMEIVPTNAGGVSLVAQAPHSYAAVLLADFLLGPEAAKILGDLDYGSVFKPVSYKLWYPETGMSTEQYDKAAERWEKLLREIGRKPL
;
A
#
# COMPACT_ATOMS: atom_id res chain seq x y z
N LYS A 1 -12.06 -0.93 17.18
CA LYS A 1 -12.05 -2.25 17.84
C LYS A 1 -13.36 -2.46 18.60
N GLY A 2 -13.89 -3.69 18.57
CA GLY A 2 -15.10 -4.06 19.30
C GLY A 2 -16.43 -3.88 18.55
N ALA A 3 -16.43 -3.32 17.34
CA ALA A 3 -17.62 -3.32 16.50
C ALA A 3 -17.94 -4.75 15.99
N PRO A 4 -19.23 -5.12 15.90
CA PRO A 4 -19.61 -6.46 15.42
C PRO A 4 -19.52 -6.56 13.90
N ILE A 5 -18.33 -6.30 13.37
CA ILE A 5 -18.00 -6.37 11.94
C ILE A 5 -16.75 -7.23 11.76
N ASP A 6 -16.69 -7.92 10.67
CA ASP A 6 -15.54 -8.69 10.26
C ASP A 6 -15.33 -8.54 8.75
N TRP A 7 -14.21 -9.01 8.24
CA TRP A 7 -13.92 -8.95 6.83
C TRP A 7 -13.59 -10.34 6.30
N ALA A 8 -13.88 -10.55 5.03
CA ALA A 8 -13.52 -11.79 4.34
C ALA A 8 -12.83 -11.42 3.02
N PRO A 9 -11.71 -12.07 2.70
CA PRO A 9 -11.03 -11.82 1.43
C PRO A 9 -11.86 -12.39 0.27
N MET A 10 -11.88 -11.66 -0.83
CA MET A 10 -12.38 -12.17 -2.10
C MET A 10 -11.35 -13.13 -2.72
N GLU A 11 -11.73 -13.83 -3.78
CA GLU A 11 -10.83 -14.71 -4.52
C GLU A 11 -9.56 -13.97 -5.01
N ILE A 12 -9.75 -12.74 -5.50
CA ILE A 12 -8.66 -11.82 -5.83
C ILE A 12 -8.86 -10.53 -5.04
N VAL A 13 -7.85 -10.12 -4.28
CA VAL A 13 -7.91 -8.94 -3.43
C VAL A 13 -7.11 -7.81 -4.05
N PRO A 14 -7.76 -6.69 -4.49
CA PRO A 14 -7.04 -5.50 -4.90
C PRO A 14 -6.17 -4.98 -3.75
N THR A 15 -4.91 -4.76 -4.02
CA THR A 15 -3.93 -4.45 -2.99
C THR A 15 -3.15 -3.20 -3.37
N ASN A 16 -2.89 -2.36 -2.39
CA ASN A 16 -2.04 -1.20 -2.54
C ASN A 16 -0.66 -1.50 -1.97
N ALA A 17 0.36 -1.33 -2.79
CA ALA A 17 1.74 -1.53 -2.35
C ALA A 17 2.28 -0.25 -1.73
N GLY A 18 2.72 -0.35 -0.49
CA GLY A 18 3.52 0.68 0.14
C GLY A 18 5.00 0.53 -0.18
N GLY A 19 5.77 1.57 0.04
CA GLY A 19 7.20 1.53 -0.19
C GLY A 19 7.98 2.39 0.79
N VAL A 20 9.27 2.13 0.86
CA VAL A 20 10.24 2.93 1.61
C VAL A 20 11.29 3.43 0.64
N SER A 21 11.59 4.70 0.69
CA SER A 21 12.62 5.30 -0.16
C SER A 21 13.50 6.26 0.61
N LEU A 22 14.74 6.41 0.16
CA LEU A 22 15.69 7.36 0.72
C LEU A 22 15.63 8.65 -0.09
N VAL A 23 15.49 9.78 0.59
CA VAL A 23 15.55 11.10 -0.03
C VAL A 23 16.98 11.38 -0.51
N ALA A 24 17.15 11.85 -1.75
CA ALA A 24 18.45 12.01 -2.39
C ALA A 24 19.43 12.91 -1.61
N GLN A 25 18.93 13.93 -0.94
CA GLN A 25 19.74 14.86 -0.14
C GLN A 25 19.33 14.83 1.33
N ALA A 26 19.15 13.63 1.88
CA ALA A 26 18.76 13.46 3.28
C ALA A 26 19.83 14.02 4.22
N PRO A 27 19.46 14.83 5.22
CA PRO A 27 20.43 15.42 6.16
C PRO A 27 21.12 14.36 7.04
N HIS A 28 20.48 13.21 7.24
CA HIS A 28 20.99 12.08 8.03
C HIS A 28 20.86 10.79 7.23
N SER A 29 21.58 10.69 6.11
CA SER A 29 21.44 9.59 5.16
C SER A 29 21.76 8.20 5.75
N TYR A 30 22.76 8.09 6.60
CA TYR A 30 23.10 6.81 7.24
C TYR A 30 22.03 6.34 8.23
N ALA A 31 21.49 7.26 9.04
CA ALA A 31 20.38 6.97 9.92
C ALA A 31 19.12 6.59 9.16
N ALA A 32 18.88 7.24 8.02
CA ALA A 32 17.75 6.92 7.14
C ALA A 32 17.86 5.51 6.54
N VAL A 33 19.04 5.11 6.09
CA VAL A 33 19.30 3.74 5.61
C VAL A 33 19.09 2.72 6.72
N LEU A 34 19.57 3.00 7.92
CA LEU A 34 19.37 2.11 9.07
C LEU A 34 17.89 1.95 9.41
N LEU A 35 17.12 3.02 9.38
CA LEU A 35 15.67 2.97 9.58
C LEU A 35 14.97 2.16 8.49
N ALA A 36 15.34 2.37 7.23
CA ALA A 36 14.78 1.62 6.11
C ALA A 36 15.07 0.12 6.25
N ASP A 37 16.28 -0.24 6.63
CA ASP A 37 16.67 -1.64 6.88
C ASP A 37 15.84 -2.25 8.02
N PHE A 38 15.63 -1.53 9.10
CA PHE A 38 14.77 -1.96 10.21
C PHE A 38 13.32 -2.15 9.76
N LEU A 39 12.76 -1.20 9.02
CA LEU A 39 11.37 -1.25 8.53
C LEU A 39 11.12 -2.42 7.58
N LEU A 40 12.13 -2.85 6.84
CA LEU A 40 12.07 -4.00 5.95
C LEU A 40 12.49 -5.31 6.63
N GLY A 41 12.82 -5.25 7.91
CA GLY A 41 13.27 -6.39 8.68
C GLY A 41 12.13 -7.16 9.39
N PRO A 42 12.46 -8.31 10.00
CA PRO A 42 11.46 -9.18 10.62
C PRO A 42 10.80 -8.58 11.88
N GLU A 43 11.50 -7.74 12.63
CA GLU A 43 10.93 -7.10 13.82
C GLU A 43 9.82 -6.11 13.46
N ALA A 44 10.06 -5.25 12.48
CA ALA A 44 9.04 -4.33 11.98
C ALA A 44 7.88 -5.09 11.32
N ALA A 45 8.16 -6.17 10.61
CA ALA A 45 7.14 -7.03 10.03
C ALA A 45 6.19 -7.60 11.09
N LYS A 46 6.71 -8.00 12.26
CA LYS A 46 5.89 -8.46 13.38
C LYS A 46 5.01 -7.34 13.94
N ILE A 47 5.58 -6.16 14.15
CA ILE A 47 4.82 -5.00 14.65
C ILE A 47 3.70 -4.62 13.69
N LEU A 48 3.99 -4.54 12.38
CA LEU A 48 3.02 -4.23 11.36
C LEU A 48 1.93 -5.31 11.25
N GLY A 49 2.29 -6.57 11.37
CA GLY A 49 1.35 -7.67 11.39
C GLY A 49 0.39 -7.62 12.59
N ASP A 50 0.88 -7.24 13.76
CA ASP A 50 0.06 -7.06 14.96
C ASP A 50 -0.93 -5.88 14.84
N LEU A 51 -0.62 -4.92 13.96
CA LEU A 51 -1.48 -3.79 13.61
C LEU A 51 -2.35 -4.05 12.36
N ASP A 52 -2.42 -5.28 11.89
CA ASP A 52 -3.16 -5.70 10.70
C ASP A 52 -2.65 -5.11 9.37
N TYR A 53 -1.39 -4.66 9.35
CA TYR A 53 -0.74 -4.26 8.10
C TYR A 53 -0.07 -5.44 7.42
N GLY A 54 -0.07 -5.45 6.10
CA GLY A 54 0.65 -6.45 5.32
C GLY A 54 2.16 -6.31 5.41
N SER A 55 2.87 -7.41 5.22
CA SER A 55 4.33 -7.45 5.20
C SER A 55 4.83 -8.44 4.16
N VAL A 56 6.01 -8.16 3.61
CA VAL A 56 6.70 -9.06 2.69
C VAL A 56 7.09 -10.41 3.33
N PHE A 57 7.17 -10.45 4.66
CA PHE A 57 7.53 -11.65 5.42
C PHE A 57 6.34 -12.48 5.90
N LYS A 58 5.12 -11.98 5.73
CA LYS A 58 3.91 -12.66 6.19
C LYS A 58 3.02 -12.98 4.98
N PRO A 59 3.15 -14.18 4.42
CA PRO A 59 2.31 -14.57 3.29
C PRO A 59 0.85 -14.65 3.70
N VAL A 60 -0.02 -14.26 2.79
CA VAL A 60 -1.47 -14.36 2.95
C VAL A 60 -2.01 -15.53 2.13
N SER A 61 -3.13 -16.11 2.56
CA SER A 61 -3.74 -17.28 1.91
C SER A 61 -4.53 -16.94 0.64
N TYR A 62 -4.81 -15.67 0.41
CA TYR A 62 -5.58 -15.20 -0.74
C TYR A 62 -4.67 -14.54 -1.79
N LYS A 63 -5.17 -14.47 -3.03
CA LYS A 63 -4.42 -13.90 -4.15
C LYS A 63 -4.48 -12.38 -4.11
N LEU A 64 -3.30 -11.75 -4.04
CA LEU A 64 -3.16 -10.30 -4.11
C LEU A 64 -3.08 -9.82 -5.56
N TRP A 65 -3.75 -8.72 -5.85
CA TRP A 65 -3.67 -8.05 -7.14
C TRP A 65 -3.22 -6.61 -6.97
N TYR A 66 -2.14 -6.27 -7.62
CA TYR A 66 -1.59 -4.92 -7.65
C TYR A 66 -1.93 -4.29 -9.00
N PRO A 67 -2.86 -3.32 -9.05
CA PRO A 67 -3.32 -2.74 -10.32
C PRO A 67 -2.21 -2.12 -11.17
N GLU A 68 -1.13 -1.66 -10.53
CA GLU A 68 -0.01 -1.00 -11.19
C GLU A 68 0.95 -1.96 -11.89
N THR A 69 0.85 -3.26 -11.62
CA THR A 69 1.77 -4.25 -12.19
C THR A 69 1.68 -4.27 -13.71
N GLY A 70 2.82 -4.04 -14.34
CA GLY A 70 2.92 -4.03 -15.80
C GLY A 70 2.59 -2.70 -16.47
N MET A 71 2.22 -1.68 -15.70
CA MET A 71 1.97 -0.33 -16.23
C MET A 71 3.28 0.44 -16.41
N SER A 72 3.38 1.20 -17.52
CA SER A 72 4.36 2.27 -17.63
C SER A 72 3.95 3.47 -16.78
N THR A 73 4.89 4.37 -16.50
CA THR A 73 4.58 5.61 -15.75
C THR A 73 3.47 6.41 -16.45
N GLU A 74 3.54 6.53 -17.77
CA GLU A 74 2.53 7.24 -18.55
C GLU A 74 1.13 6.60 -18.44
N GLN A 75 1.06 5.27 -18.48
CA GLN A 75 -0.20 4.53 -18.32
C GLN A 75 -0.77 4.72 -16.92
N TYR A 76 0.10 4.70 -15.92
CA TYR A 76 -0.29 4.94 -14.54
C TYR A 76 -0.87 6.34 -14.34
N ASP A 77 -0.19 7.37 -14.86
CA ASP A 77 -0.65 8.75 -14.77
C ASP A 77 -2.01 8.97 -15.43
N LYS A 78 -2.19 8.43 -16.62
CA LYS A 78 -3.49 8.47 -17.31
C LYS A 78 -4.61 7.76 -16.55
N ALA A 79 -4.31 6.62 -15.97
CA ALA A 79 -5.27 5.90 -15.14
C ALA A 79 -5.62 6.68 -13.86
N ALA A 80 -4.63 7.29 -13.22
CA ALA A 80 -4.84 8.11 -12.03
C ALA A 80 -5.74 9.33 -12.32
N GLU A 81 -5.47 10.05 -13.41
CA GLU A 81 -6.30 11.18 -13.85
C GLU A 81 -7.75 10.75 -14.12
N ARG A 82 -7.94 9.62 -14.80
CA ARG A 82 -9.27 9.08 -15.07
C ARG A 82 -10.04 8.77 -13.80
N TRP A 83 -9.40 8.12 -12.85
CA TRP A 83 -10.02 7.77 -11.57
C TRP A 83 -10.32 9.00 -10.73
N GLU A 84 -9.42 9.95 -10.69
CA GLU A 84 -9.64 11.22 -10.00
C GLU A 84 -10.84 11.98 -10.55
N LYS A 85 -10.95 12.06 -11.88
CA LYS A 85 -12.11 12.67 -12.55
C LYS A 85 -13.42 11.95 -12.17
N LEU A 86 -13.42 10.62 -12.23
CA LEU A 86 -14.59 9.81 -11.87
C LEU A 86 -15.01 10.04 -10.42
N LEU A 87 -14.07 10.05 -9.49
CA LEU A 87 -14.33 10.30 -8.08
C LEU A 87 -14.91 11.69 -7.83
N ARG A 88 -14.43 12.70 -8.54
CA ARG A 88 -14.99 14.05 -8.47
C ARG A 88 -16.42 14.12 -9.01
N GLU A 89 -16.73 13.39 -10.08
CA GLU A 89 -18.07 13.31 -10.63
C GLU A 89 -19.04 12.63 -9.65
N ILE A 90 -18.64 11.50 -9.07
CA ILE A 90 -19.43 10.76 -8.09
C ILE A 90 -19.67 11.61 -6.82
N GLY A 91 -18.64 12.27 -6.31
CA GLY A 91 -18.73 13.10 -5.11
C GLY A 91 -19.60 14.36 -5.26
N ARG A 92 -19.89 14.77 -6.49
CA ARG A 92 -20.74 15.92 -6.78
C ARG A 92 -22.21 15.57 -6.92
N LYS A 93 -22.55 14.30 -7.06
CA LYS A 93 -23.94 13.86 -7.20
C LYS A 93 -24.57 13.74 -5.82
N PRO A 94 -25.70 14.39 -5.55
CA PRO A 94 -26.42 14.17 -4.30
C PRO A 94 -26.89 12.72 -4.24
N LEU A 95 -26.76 12.16 -3.04
CA LEU A 95 -27.27 10.82 -2.75
C LEU A 95 -28.78 10.83 -2.66
#